data_d4f2239c12d9ffe3de41586b94658b14
#
_entry.id   d4f2239c12d9ffe3de41586b94658b14
#
_cell.length_a   1.000
_cell.length_b   1.000
_cell.length_c   1.000
_cell.angle_alpha   90.00
_cell.angle_beta   90.00
_cell.angle_gamma   90.00
#
_symmetry.space_group_name_H-M   'P 1'
#
loop_
_entity.id
_entity.type
_entity.pdbx_description
1 polymer ?
#
loop_
_entity_poly.entity_id
_entity_poly.type
_entity_poly.pdbx_seq_one_letter_code
_entity_poly.pdbx_strand_id
1 'polypeptide(L)'
;LFANVKEEVQAADIAIVNQEVIIGGEELGVSGYPSFNAPYEVADALADTGFDVILHGTNHAMDQGKKGITNCLSNWEKKYPDIKILGINKSQDAQDTITVLEQNGIKIAVLNYTYGLNGIALPSDMPYAVNLLDEEKVKADIASAKEQSDFVVVCPHWGTEYSLQPDSMQKKWTKIFAESGADLVLGTHPHVI
;
A
#
# COMPACT_ATOMS: atom_id res chain seq x y z
N LEU A 1 -0.33 19.91 -5.33
CA LEU A 1 -0.45 18.62 -6.00
C LEU A 1 -1.94 18.28 -6.19
N PHE A 2 -2.30 17.38 -7.03
CA PHE A 2 -3.64 16.75 -7.20
C PHE A 2 -4.84 17.67 -7.48
N ALA A 3 -4.66 18.99 -7.69
CA ALA A 3 -5.78 19.94 -7.86
C ALA A 3 -6.77 19.55 -8.99
N ASN A 4 -6.27 18.91 -10.04
CA ASN A 4 -7.09 18.53 -11.20
C ASN A 4 -7.95 17.27 -11.00
N VAL A 5 -7.72 16.51 -9.93
CA VAL A 5 -8.46 15.28 -9.60
C VAL A 5 -9.15 15.37 -8.22
N LYS A 6 -9.01 16.51 -7.54
CA LYS A 6 -9.52 16.67 -6.18
C LYS A 6 -11.03 16.53 -6.08
N GLU A 7 -11.76 17.07 -7.04
CA GLU A 7 -13.22 16.99 -7.05
C GLU A 7 -13.71 15.54 -7.23
N GLU A 8 -13.07 14.78 -8.12
CA GLU A 8 -13.41 13.37 -8.34
C GLU A 8 -13.06 12.51 -7.12
N VAL A 9 -11.89 12.77 -6.49
CA VAL A 9 -11.48 12.07 -5.27
C VAL A 9 -12.46 12.34 -4.13
N GLN A 10 -12.84 13.60 -3.91
CA GLN A 10 -13.78 13.98 -2.85
C GLN A 10 -15.23 13.56 -3.12
N ALA A 11 -15.58 13.24 -4.36
CA ALA A 11 -16.91 12.72 -4.71
C ALA A 11 -17.02 11.20 -4.51
N ALA A 12 -15.90 10.49 -4.34
CA ALA A 12 -15.90 9.05 -4.09
C ALA A 12 -16.27 8.74 -2.64
N ASP A 13 -16.98 7.63 -2.42
CA ASP A 13 -17.28 7.12 -1.08
C ASP A 13 -16.01 6.58 -0.37
N ILE A 14 -15.06 6.03 -1.13
CA ILE A 14 -13.74 5.58 -0.67
C ILE A 14 -12.73 5.88 -1.77
N ALA A 15 -11.70 6.63 -1.45
CA ALA A 15 -10.62 6.99 -2.37
C ALA A 15 -9.31 6.31 -1.95
N ILE A 16 -8.73 5.52 -2.85
CA ILE A 16 -7.48 4.78 -2.63
C ILE A 16 -6.39 5.32 -3.55
N VAL A 17 -5.18 5.52 -3.02
CA VAL A 17 -4.02 5.92 -3.83
C VAL A 17 -2.79 5.08 -3.52
N ASN A 18 -2.01 4.76 -4.56
CA ASN A 18 -0.67 4.20 -4.41
C ASN A 18 0.33 5.33 -4.26
N GLN A 19 0.94 5.44 -3.07
CA GLN A 19 2.05 6.34 -2.79
C GLN A 19 3.35 5.52 -2.83
N GLU A 20 4.00 5.50 -3.98
CA GLU A 20 5.13 4.60 -4.23
C GLU A 20 6.36 4.97 -3.42
N VAL A 21 6.71 6.25 -3.41
CA VAL A 21 7.87 6.77 -2.69
C VAL A 21 7.57 6.87 -1.20
N ILE A 22 8.46 6.33 -0.35
CA ILE A 22 8.33 6.48 1.10
C ILE A 22 8.34 7.95 1.53
N ILE A 23 7.44 8.35 2.42
CA ILE A 23 7.39 9.69 3.00
C ILE A 23 8.18 9.70 4.31
N GLY A 24 9.51 9.66 4.19
CA GLY A 24 10.42 9.58 5.34
C GLY A 24 10.72 10.90 6.02
N GLY A 25 10.33 12.02 5.40
CA GLY A 25 10.52 13.36 5.95
C GLY A 25 11.83 14.03 5.55
N GLU A 26 11.90 15.34 5.77
CA GLU A 26 13.04 16.17 5.38
C GLU A 26 14.32 15.84 6.18
N GLU A 27 14.19 15.35 7.40
CA GLU A 27 15.30 14.97 8.27
C GLU A 27 16.14 13.79 7.72
N LEU A 28 15.59 13.02 6.76
CA LEU A 28 16.35 11.99 6.03
C LEU A 28 16.91 12.50 4.69
N GLY A 29 16.63 13.77 4.35
CA GLY A 29 16.98 14.39 3.08
C GLY A 29 16.04 13.95 1.97
N VAL A 30 15.42 14.91 1.28
CA VAL A 30 14.59 14.63 0.09
C VAL A 30 15.48 14.14 -1.04
N SER A 31 15.13 13.01 -1.65
CA SER A 31 15.97 12.37 -2.68
C SER A 31 15.14 11.72 -3.79
N GLY A 32 15.73 11.68 -4.99
CA GLY A 32 15.22 10.97 -6.16
C GLY A 32 15.91 9.62 -6.37
N TYR A 33 15.80 9.11 -7.63
CA TYR A 33 16.42 7.83 -8.02
C TYR A 33 17.92 7.77 -7.64
N PRO A 34 18.43 6.63 -7.16
CA PRO A 34 17.76 5.33 -7.03
C PRO A 34 17.11 5.07 -5.66
N SER A 35 17.34 5.91 -4.66
CA SER A 35 16.84 5.77 -3.29
C SER A 35 15.98 6.98 -2.94
N PHE A 36 14.69 6.82 -3.15
CA PHE A 36 13.73 7.92 -3.01
C PHE A 36 13.40 8.25 -1.56
N ASN A 37 13.12 9.52 -1.32
CA ASN A 37 12.50 10.00 -0.09
C ASN A 37 11.66 11.23 -0.35
N ALA A 38 10.40 11.22 0.08
CA ALA A 38 9.48 12.34 -0.03
C ALA A 38 9.38 13.13 1.30
N PRO A 39 9.17 14.46 1.23
CA PRO A 39 8.89 15.28 2.40
C PRO A 39 7.44 15.07 2.88
N TYR A 40 7.15 15.48 4.13
CA TYR A 40 5.83 15.29 4.76
C TYR A 40 4.70 16.06 4.07
N GLU A 41 4.99 17.11 3.32
CA GLU A 41 4.02 17.88 2.54
C GLU A 41 3.31 17.02 1.46
N VAL A 42 3.91 15.89 1.06
CA VAL A 42 3.23 14.92 0.18
C VAL A 42 2.07 14.28 0.93
N ALA A 43 2.25 13.90 2.20
CA ALA A 43 1.17 13.40 3.03
C ALA A 43 0.07 14.45 3.23
N ASP A 44 0.47 15.71 3.50
CA ASP A 44 -0.46 16.83 3.64
C ASP A 44 -1.29 17.03 2.36
N ALA A 45 -0.66 16.92 1.19
CA ALA A 45 -1.34 17.05 -0.10
C ALA A 45 -2.30 15.89 -0.39
N LEU A 46 -1.94 14.65 -0.02
CA LEU A 46 -2.81 13.48 -0.18
C LEU A 46 -4.04 13.59 0.74
N ALA A 47 -3.84 13.98 2.00
CA ALA A 47 -4.93 14.20 2.95
C ALA A 47 -5.86 15.34 2.52
N ASP A 48 -5.31 16.49 2.09
CA ASP A 48 -6.08 17.63 1.55
C ASP A 48 -6.88 17.26 0.29
N THR A 49 -6.39 16.32 -0.50
CA THR A 49 -7.07 15.84 -1.69
C THR A 49 -8.31 15.00 -1.33
N GLY A 50 -8.29 14.30 -0.19
CA GLY A 50 -9.41 13.51 0.32
C GLY A 50 -9.24 12.00 0.14
N PHE A 51 -8.01 11.50 0.05
CA PHE A 51 -7.77 10.06 0.03
C PHE A 51 -7.97 9.43 1.41
N ASP A 52 -8.68 8.31 1.46
CA ASP A 52 -8.99 7.55 2.66
C ASP A 52 -7.96 6.46 2.94
N VAL A 53 -7.36 5.90 1.88
CA VAL A 53 -6.43 4.77 1.95
C VAL A 53 -5.18 5.08 1.14
N ILE A 54 -4.03 4.98 1.79
CA ILE A 54 -2.71 5.17 1.18
C ILE A 54 -1.97 3.83 1.16
N LEU A 55 -1.61 3.38 -0.04
CA LEU A 55 -0.87 2.15 -0.25
C LEU A 55 0.62 2.47 -0.29
N HIS A 56 1.37 1.96 0.69
CA HIS A 56 2.83 2.08 0.79
C HIS A 56 3.58 0.75 0.63
N GLY A 57 2.87 -0.35 0.37
CA GLY A 57 3.47 -1.64 0.04
C GLY A 57 4.01 -1.63 -1.38
N THR A 58 5.17 -1.02 -1.59
CA THR A 58 5.82 -0.76 -2.87
C THR A 58 7.27 -1.24 -2.87
N ASN A 59 7.91 -1.33 -4.03
CA ASN A 59 9.33 -1.66 -4.15
C ASN A 59 10.25 -0.58 -3.55
N HIS A 60 9.75 0.65 -3.36
CA HIS A 60 10.45 1.78 -2.75
C HIS A 60 10.13 2.00 -1.26
N ALA A 61 9.35 1.11 -0.63
CA ALA A 61 8.97 1.23 0.77
C ALA A 61 10.19 1.26 1.73
N MET A 62 11.28 0.56 1.39
CA MET A 62 12.48 0.43 2.22
C MET A 62 13.66 1.32 1.79
N ASP A 63 13.48 2.24 0.86
CA ASP A 63 14.57 3.10 0.36
C ASP A 63 15.27 3.91 1.45
N GLN A 64 14.56 4.24 2.52
CA GLN A 64 15.10 4.94 3.70
C GLN A 64 15.21 4.02 4.93
N GLY A 65 15.16 2.70 4.72
CA GLY A 65 15.27 1.69 5.76
C GLY A 65 14.20 1.81 6.84
N LYS A 66 14.50 1.26 8.02
CA LYS A 66 13.59 1.30 9.18
C LYS A 66 13.16 2.72 9.55
N LYS A 67 14.09 3.68 9.42
CA LYS A 67 13.82 5.05 9.82
C LYS A 67 12.78 5.70 8.90
N GLY A 68 12.84 5.41 7.59
CA GLY A 68 11.82 5.86 6.64
C GLY A 68 10.42 5.31 6.99
N ILE A 69 10.31 4.01 7.26
CA ILE A 69 9.05 3.37 7.68
C ILE A 69 8.52 4.01 8.98
N THR A 70 9.38 4.14 10.00
CA THR A 70 8.98 4.68 11.31
C THR A 70 8.51 6.14 11.19
N ASN A 71 9.25 6.97 10.45
CA ASN A 71 8.91 8.37 10.24
C ASN A 71 7.58 8.51 9.48
N CYS A 72 7.43 7.75 8.40
CA CYS A 72 6.22 7.74 7.58
C CYS A 72 4.98 7.41 8.44
N LEU A 73 5.00 6.27 9.14
CA LEU A 73 3.89 5.84 9.99
C LEU A 73 3.61 6.85 11.12
N SER A 74 4.67 7.36 11.77
CA SER A 74 4.49 8.35 12.86
C SER A 74 3.88 9.65 12.37
N ASN A 75 4.24 10.11 11.17
CA ASN A 75 3.65 11.32 10.58
C ASN A 75 2.16 11.12 10.31
N TRP A 76 1.78 9.99 9.68
CA TRP A 76 0.39 9.66 9.39
C TRP A 76 -0.43 9.52 10.68
N GLU A 77 0.02 8.73 11.64
CA GLU A 77 -0.69 8.52 12.92
C GLU A 77 -0.90 9.82 13.69
N LYS A 78 0.07 10.73 13.65
CA LYS A 78 0.02 11.99 14.39
C LYS A 78 -0.88 13.04 13.73
N LYS A 79 -0.80 13.17 12.41
CA LYS A 79 -1.51 14.24 11.68
C LYS A 79 -2.86 13.81 11.12
N TYR A 80 -2.98 12.56 10.69
CA TYR A 80 -4.13 12.07 9.92
C TYR A 80 -4.55 10.66 10.38
N PRO A 81 -4.94 10.49 11.66
CA PRO A 81 -5.19 9.17 12.26
C PRO A 81 -6.37 8.39 11.62
N ASP A 82 -7.24 9.09 10.91
CA ASP A 82 -8.39 8.47 10.23
C ASP A 82 -8.01 7.84 8.89
N ILE A 83 -6.94 8.32 8.24
CA ILE A 83 -6.44 7.78 6.96
C ILE A 83 -5.78 6.41 7.20
N LYS A 84 -6.14 5.43 6.40
CA LYS A 84 -5.61 4.07 6.50
C LYS A 84 -4.32 3.93 5.70
N ILE A 85 -3.24 3.53 6.36
CA ILE A 85 -1.94 3.30 5.76
C ILE A 85 -1.72 1.80 5.65
N LEU A 86 -1.52 1.30 4.44
CA LEU A 86 -1.40 -0.12 4.16
C LEU A 86 -0.06 -0.47 3.52
N GLY A 87 0.35 -1.73 3.71
CA GLY A 87 1.54 -2.29 3.08
C GLY A 87 2.84 -2.08 3.86
N ILE A 88 2.87 -1.12 4.82
CA ILE A 88 3.98 -0.93 5.77
C ILE A 88 3.46 -1.00 7.20
N ASN A 89 4.27 -1.51 8.14
CA ASN A 89 3.79 -1.84 9.48
C ASN A 89 4.79 -1.46 10.57
N LYS A 90 4.28 -1.11 11.75
CA LYS A 90 5.07 -0.80 12.96
C LYS A 90 5.31 -2.00 13.87
N SER A 91 4.53 -3.07 13.72
CA SER A 91 4.60 -4.29 14.53
C SER A 91 4.04 -5.48 13.77
N GLN A 92 4.30 -6.70 14.26
CA GLN A 92 3.70 -7.92 13.74
C GLN A 92 2.16 -7.87 13.85
N ASP A 93 1.63 -7.44 15.00
CA ASP A 93 0.18 -7.29 15.18
C ASP A 93 -0.46 -6.35 14.17
N ALA A 94 0.26 -5.26 13.80
CA ALA A 94 -0.21 -4.34 12.77
C ALA A 94 -0.21 -5.01 11.38
N GLN A 95 0.80 -5.83 11.07
CA GLN A 95 0.86 -6.59 9.83
C GLN A 95 -0.27 -7.63 9.71
N ASP A 96 -0.64 -8.26 10.83
CA ASP A 96 -1.65 -9.31 10.87
C ASP A 96 -3.08 -8.77 10.99
N THR A 97 -3.22 -7.46 11.21
CA THR A 97 -4.53 -6.79 11.29
C THR A 97 -5.09 -6.51 9.91
N ILE A 98 -6.28 -7.01 9.61
CA ILE A 98 -7.00 -6.70 8.37
C ILE A 98 -7.65 -5.32 8.48
N THR A 99 -7.33 -4.43 7.54
CA THR A 99 -7.99 -3.13 7.45
C THR A 99 -9.35 -3.29 6.77
N VAL A 100 -10.42 -2.95 7.50
CA VAL A 100 -11.78 -2.94 6.99
C VAL A 100 -12.33 -1.52 7.08
N LEU A 101 -12.86 -1.01 5.96
CA LEU A 101 -13.64 0.22 5.92
C LEU A 101 -15.12 -0.15 5.85
N GLU A 102 -15.97 0.68 6.47
CA GLU A 102 -17.42 0.51 6.36
C GLU A 102 -18.00 1.78 5.73
N GLN A 103 -18.68 1.62 4.61
CA GLN A 103 -19.30 2.71 3.88
C GLN A 103 -20.68 2.27 3.37
N ASN A 104 -21.68 3.07 3.67
CA ASN A 104 -23.09 2.79 3.28
C ASN A 104 -23.60 1.40 3.74
N GLY A 105 -23.08 0.87 4.86
CA GLY A 105 -23.42 -0.44 5.40
C GLY A 105 -22.70 -1.60 4.73
N ILE A 106 -21.74 -1.35 3.84
CA ILE A 106 -20.90 -2.36 3.19
C ILE A 106 -19.51 -2.32 3.84
N LYS A 107 -19.01 -3.48 4.27
CA LYS A 107 -17.66 -3.66 4.80
C LYS A 107 -16.71 -4.08 3.71
N ILE A 108 -15.66 -3.31 3.52
CA ILE A 108 -14.66 -3.52 2.47
C ILE A 108 -13.29 -3.71 3.12
N ALA A 109 -12.72 -4.90 2.97
CA ALA A 109 -11.33 -5.16 3.35
C ALA A 109 -10.39 -4.73 2.23
N VAL A 110 -9.29 -4.07 2.57
CA VAL A 110 -8.25 -3.66 1.61
C VAL A 110 -6.92 -4.24 2.05
N LEU A 111 -6.27 -4.98 1.15
CA LEU A 111 -4.97 -5.62 1.35
C LEU A 111 -3.95 -5.06 0.37
N ASN A 112 -2.74 -4.75 0.83
CA ASN A 112 -1.69 -4.20 -0.03
C ASN A 112 -0.36 -4.95 0.15
N TYR A 113 0.25 -5.35 -0.96
CA TYR A 113 1.50 -6.13 -1.00
C TYR A 113 2.41 -5.63 -2.11
N THR A 114 3.73 -5.86 -1.97
CA THR A 114 4.69 -5.63 -3.05
C THR A 114 5.44 -6.90 -3.43
N TYR A 115 5.86 -6.97 -4.70
CA TYR A 115 6.64 -8.09 -5.22
C TYR A 115 8.06 -8.15 -4.67
N GLY A 116 8.58 -7.06 -4.13
CA GLY A 116 9.96 -6.98 -3.65
C GLY A 116 10.35 -5.58 -3.21
N LEU A 117 11.61 -5.39 -2.88
CA LEU A 117 12.16 -4.17 -2.30
C LEU A 117 13.48 -3.74 -2.98
N ASN A 118 13.57 -3.90 -4.31
CA ASN A 118 14.74 -3.52 -5.10
C ASN A 118 16.07 -4.13 -4.59
N GLY A 119 16.00 -5.36 -4.06
CA GLY A 119 17.16 -6.07 -3.49
C GLY A 119 17.48 -5.71 -2.04
N ILE A 120 16.73 -4.81 -1.41
CA ILE A 120 16.87 -4.49 0.02
C ILE A 120 16.18 -5.60 0.83
N ALA A 121 16.92 -6.19 1.77
CA ALA A 121 16.35 -7.18 2.69
C ALA A 121 15.57 -6.49 3.82
N LEU A 122 14.48 -7.11 4.28
CA LEU A 122 13.82 -6.69 5.50
C LEU A 122 14.77 -6.84 6.70
N PRO A 123 14.78 -5.88 7.63
CA PRO A 123 15.60 -5.98 8.84
C PRO A 123 15.17 -7.17 9.70
N SER A 124 16.13 -7.91 10.24
CA SER A 124 15.84 -9.11 11.07
C SER A 124 15.04 -8.82 12.34
N ASP A 125 15.13 -7.60 12.85
CA ASP A 125 14.38 -7.09 14.00
C ASP A 125 13.07 -6.36 13.61
N MET A 126 12.76 -6.28 12.31
CA MET A 126 11.53 -5.68 11.78
C MET A 126 11.04 -6.47 10.54
N PRO A 127 10.88 -7.78 10.62
CA PRO A 127 10.50 -8.63 9.47
C PRO A 127 9.10 -8.33 8.94
N TYR A 128 8.28 -7.68 9.73
CA TYR A 128 6.92 -7.24 9.43
C TYR A 128 6.85 -5.88 8.71
N ALA A 129 7.99 -5.19 8.51
CA ALA A 129 8.00 -3.78 8.07
C ALA A 129 7.22 -3.53 6.79
N VAL A 130 7.26 -4.45 5.83
CA VAL A 130 6.56 -4.33 4.54
C VAL A 130 5.89 -5.66 4.19
N ASN A 131 4.66 -5.57 3.68
CA ASN A 131 3.92 -6.74 3.19
C ASN A 131 4.46 -7.17 1.83
N LEU A 132 5.18 -8.29 1.82
CA LEU A 132 5.64 -8.92 0.58
C LEU A 132 4.58 -9.89 0.04
N LEU A 133 4.62 -10.15 -1.26
CA LEU A 133 3.86 -11.22 -1.90
C LEU A 133 4.41 -12.59 -1.46
N ASP A 134 3.88 -13.10 -0.36
CA ASP A 134 4.09 -14.45 0.17
C ASP A 134 2.79 -15.24 0.04
N GLU A 135 2.84 -16.42 -0.57
CA GLU A 135 1.62 -17.14 -0.95
C GLU A 135 0.81 -17.62 0.25
N GLU A 136 1.47 -18.11 1.30
CA GLU A 136 0.81 -18.62 2.50
C GLU A 136 0.16 -17.45 3.27
N LYS A 137 0.90 -16.35 3.46
CA LYS A 137 0.37 -15.17 4.14
C LYS A 137 -0.79 -14.55 3.36
N VAL A 138 -0.64 -14.35 2.05
CA VAL A 138 -1.71 -13.75 1.23
C VAL A 138 -3.00 -14.56 1.28
N LYS A 139 -2.92 -15.90 1.20
CA LYS A 139 -4.09 -16.77 1.33
C LYS A 139 -4.75 -16.67 2.71
N ALA A 140 -3.94 -16.64 3.77
CA ALA A 140 -4.43 -16.48 5.14
C ALA A 140 -5.10 -15.12 5.35
N ASP A 141 -4.48 -14.03 4.86
CA ASP A 141 -5.01 -12.68 4.97
C ASP A 141 -6.33 -12.53 4.22
N ILE A 142 -6.44 -13.07 2.98
CA ILE A 142 -7.70 -13.04 2.22
C ILE A 142 -8.79 -13.85 2.93
N ALA A 143 -8.46 -15.02 3.47
CA ALA A 143 -9.43 -15.81 4.24
C ALA A 143 -9.93 -15.04 5.47
N SER A 144 -9.03 -14.41 6.23
CA SER A 144 -9.39 -13.57 7.37
C SER A 144 -10.19 -12.33 6.97
N ALA A 145 -9.86 -11.71 5.83
CA ALA A 145 -10.60 -10.57 5.29
C ALA A 145 -12.05 -10.95 4.96
N LYS A 146 -12.26 -12.11 4.35
CA LYS A 146 -13.61 -12.62 4.01
C LYS A 146 -14.49 -12.89 5.24
N GLU A 147 -13.89 -13.24 6.37
CA GLU A 147 -14.65 -13.42 7.62
C GLU A 147 -15.09 -12.08 8.23
N GLN A 148 -14.43 -10.97 7.88
CA GLN A 148 -14.62 -9.66 8.48
C GLN A 148 -15.32 -8.64 7.57
N SER A 149 -15.45 -8.95 6.28
CA SER A 149 -15.95 -8.00 5.27
C SER A 149 -16.90 -8.64 4.25
N ASP A 150 -17.65 -7.79 3.57
CA ASP A 150 -18.55 -8.17 2.48
C ASP A 150 -17.83 -8.20 1.14
N PHE A 151 -16.70 -7.46 1.02
CA PHE A 151 -15.94 -7.30 -0.21
C PHE A 151 -14.44 -7.19 0.08
N VAL A 152 -13.62 -7.93 -0.66
CA VAL A 152 -12.17 -7.99 -0.48
C VAL A 152 -11.45 -7.40 -1.69
N VAL A 153 -10.71 -6.32 -1.47
CA VAL A 153 -9.86 -5.66 -2.46
C VAL A 153 -8.40 -6.00 -2.18
N VAL A 154 -7.69 -6.52 -3.18
CA VAL A 154 -6.26 -6.76 -3.10
C VAL A 154 -5.54 -5.77 -4.02
N CYS A 155 -4.59 -5.02 -3.47
CA CYS A 155 -3.82 -4.00 -4.17
C CYS A 155 -2.35 -4.43 -4.26
N PRO A 156 -1.95 -5.25 -5.26
CA PRO A 156 -0.57 -5.65 -5.44
C PRO A 156 0.23 -4.59 -6.21
N HIS A 157 1.43 -4.31 -5.73
CA HIS A 157 2.45 -3.53 -6.42
C HIS A 157 3.40 -4.51 -7.11
N TRP A 158 3.27 -4.69 -8.43
CA TRP A 158 3.82 -5.83 -9.15
C TRP A 158 3.99 -5.61 -10.66
N GLY A 159 4.66 -6.54 -11.32
CA GLY A 159 4.79 -6.57 -12.78
C GLY A 159 6.09 -5.99 -13.28
N THR A 160 6.18 -5.85 -14.58
CA THR A 160 7.35 -5.30 -15.27
C THR A 160 7.07 -3.86 -15.70
N GLU A 161 7.92 -2.92 -15.28
CA GLU A 161 7.80 -1.50 -15.65
C GLU A 161 7.71 -1.32 -17.17
N TYR A 162 6.83 -0.42 -17.58
CA TYR A 162 6.58 -0.02 -18.97
C TYR A 162 6.11 -1.15 -19.90
N SER A 163 5.74 -2.32 -19.36
CA SER A 163 5.16 -3.41 -20.13
C SER A 163 3.64 -3.27 -20.21
N LEU A 164 3.11 -3.19 -21.43
CA LEU A 164 1.66 -3.19 -21.71
C LEU A 164 1.03 -4.59 -21.63
N GLN A 165 1.83 -5.62 -21.40
CA GLN A 165 1.35 -7.00 -21.29
C GLN A 165 1.66 -7.58 -19.93
N PRO A 166 0.69 -8.24 -19.28
CA PRO A 166 0.91 -8.90 -18.01
C PRO A 166 1.98 -9.96 -18.10
N ASP A 167 2.94 -9.94 -17.17
CA ASP A 167 3.99 -10.94 -17.08
C ASP A 167 3.52 -12.25 -16.41
N SER A 168 4.43 -13.22 -16.27
CA SER A 168 4.12 -14.52 -15.67
C SER A 168 3.83 -14.45 -14.18
N MET A 169 4.44 -13.50 -13.47
CA MET A 169 4.20 -13.27 -12.04
C MET A 169 2.79 -12.71 -11.82
N GLN A 170 2.41 -11.69 -12.58
CA GLN A 170 1.06 -11.11 -12.52
C GLN A 170 -0.01 -12.18 -12.81
N LYS A 171 0.19 -13.02 -13.85
CA LYS A 171 -0.73 -14.11 -14.18
C LYS A 171 -0.84 -15.16 -13.07
N LYS A 172 0.29 -15.53 -12.44
CA LYS A 172 0.31 -16.46 -11.30
C LYS A 172 -0.47 -15.89 -10.13
N TRP A 173 -0.15 -14.66 -9.74
CA TRP A 173 -0.76 -14.04 -8.55
C TRP A 173 -2.24 -13.70 -8.74
N THR A 174 -2.65 -13.26 -9.94
CA THR A 174 -4.08 -13.06 -10.27
C THR A 174 -4.88 -14.34 -10.01
N LYS A 175 -4.35 -15.51 -10.42
CA LYS A 175 -4.99 -16.77 -10.15
C LYS A 175 -5.09 -17.07 -8.64
N ILE A 176 -3.99 -16.86 -7.89
CA ILE A 176 -3.96 -17.08 -6.44
C ILE A 176 -5.00 -16.18 -5.75
N PHE A 177 -5.05 -14.89 -6.06
CA PHE A 177 -6.02 -13.96 -5.48
C PHE A 177 -7.46 -14.37 -5.75
N ALA A 178 -7.78 -14.70 -7.01
CA ALA A 178 -9.12 -15.13 -7.40
C ALA A 178 -9.53 -16.44 -6.72
N GLU A 179 -8.65 -17.44 -6.69
CA GLU A 179 -8.91 -18.74 -6.03
C GLU A 179 -9.01 -18.61 -4.51
N SER A 180 -8.35 -17.61 -3.90
CA SER A 180 -8.45 -17.31 -2.46
C SER A 180 -9.71 -16.52 -2.12
N GLY A 181 -10.41 -15.94 -3.10
CA GLY A 181 -11.68 -15.25 -2.94
C GLY A 181 -11.57 -13.73 -2.86
N ALA A 182 -10.54 -13.11 -3.44
CA ALA A 182 -10.52 -11.68 -3.68
C ALA A 182 -11.62 -11.29 -4.69
N ASP A 183 -12.36 -10.22 -4.40
CA ASP A 183 -13.45 -9.74 -5.27
C ASP A 183 -12.95 -8.73 -6.30
N LEU A 184 -11.88 -7.98 -5.96
CA LEU A 184 -11.25 -6.99 -6.84
C LEU A 184 -9.72 -7.01 -6.66
N VAL A 185 -9.01 -6.88 -7.77
CA VAL A 185 -7.55 -6.70 -7.78
C VAL A 185 -7.20 -5.39 -8.49
N LEU A 186 -6.53 -4.48 -7.78
CA LEU A 186 -6.06 -3.19 -8.28
C LEU A 186 -4.52 -3.20 -8.33
N GLY A 187 -3.96 -3.54 -9.49
CA GLY A 187 -2.51 -3.60 -9.69
C GLY A 187 -1.88 -2.22 -9.87
N THR A 188 -0.68 -2.03 -9.30
CA THR A 188 0.16 -0.83 -9.48
C THR A 188 1.59 -1.22 -9.85
N HIS A 189 2.51 -0.29 -10.08
CA HIS A 189 3.92 -0.43 -10.43
C HIS A 189 4.26 -0.33 -11.92
N PRO A 190 3.54 -0.91 -12.91
CA PRO A 190 4.05 -0.94 -14.28
C PRO A 190 4.19 0.41 -14.97
N HIS A 191 3.64 1.49 -14.38
CA HIS A 191 3.62 2.86 -14.95
C HIS A 191 2.98 2.95 -16.35
N VAL A 192 2.08 2.01 -16.66
CA VAL A 192 1.27 1.95 -17.89
C VAL A 192 -0.15 1.52 -17.56
N ILE A 193 -1.08 1.84 -18.48
CA ILE A 193 -2.50 1.46 -18.39
C ILE A 193 -2.80 0.41 -19.44
#